data_b077848cf8d402e728350621ec43cd0d
#
_entry.id   b077848cf8d402e728350621ec43cd0d
#
_cell.length_a   1.000
_cell.length_b   1.000
_cell.length_c   1.000
_cell.angle_alpha   90.00
_cell.angle_beta   90.00
_cell.angle_gamma   90.00
#
_symmetry.space_group_name_H-M   'P 1'
#
loop_
_entity.id
_entity.type
_entity.pdbx_description
1 polymer ?
#
loop_
_entity_poly.entity_id
_entity_poly.type
_entity_poly.pdbx_seq_one_letter_code
_entity_poly.pdbx_strand_id
1 'polypeptide(L)'
;YLKAYNEIENLIEGWRNTPYCTYSRKYANITETPKELHEKAMKNNVIDVNPARISMLFHRKKEITLKNNGLIRTEIDRAEFYYQLSVDDFDIIANYTGKKVVMTFDVLSSNTVYLWEAHGNLLVPLCEAQLFEQIQRHGPTAELGRLSEARAREKELQRRKEAELQRLTA
;
A
#
# COMPACT_ATOMS: atom_id res chain seq x y z
N TYR A 1 -3.74 -20.95 -4.66
CA TYR A 1 -2.83 -19.92 -5.16
C TYR A 1 -1.63 -19.71 -4.21
N LEU A 2 -1.83 -19.56 -2.88
CA LEU A 2 -0.75 -19.32 -1.92
C LEU A 2 0.27 -20.47 -1.88
N LYS A 3 -0.19 -21.72 -1.93
CA LYS A 3 0.68 -22.91 -1.94
C LYS A 3 1.57 -22.96 -3.19
N ALA A 4 0.99 -22.68 -4.36
CA ALA A 4 1.75 -22.63 -5.62
C ALA A 4 2.76 -21.47 -5.62
N TYR A 5 2.40 -20.33 -5.04
CA TYR A 5 3.29 -19.19 -4.90
C TYR A 5 4.51 -19.54 -4.03
N ASN A 6 4.29 -20.13 -2.86
CA ASN A 6 5.37 -20.56 -1.96
C ASN A 6 6.27 -21.62 -2.58
N GLU A 7 5.72 -22.53 -3.36
CA GLU A 7 6.50 -23.52 -4.11
C GLU A 7 7.41 -22.85 -5.16
N ILE A 8 6.89 -21.86 -5.89
CA ILE A 8 7.66 -21.09 -6.87
C ILE A 8 8.76 -20.25 -6.16
N GLU A 9 8.45 -19.58 -5.06
CA GLU A 9 9.46 -18.85 -4.29
C GLU A 9 10.57 -19.76 -3.82
N ASN A 10 10.26 -20.93 -3.27
CA ASN A 10 11.26 -21.91 -2.82
C ASN A 10 12.15 -22.40 -3.97
N LEU A 11 11.57 -22.60 -5.17
CA LEU A 11 12.34 -22.98 -6.35
C LEU A 11 13.28 -21.84 -6.80
N ILE A 12 12.81 -20.61 -6.80
CA ILE A 12 13.60 -19.42 -7.15
C ILE A 12 14.74 -19.24 -6.14
N GLU A 13 14.46 -19.32 -4.85
CA GLU A 13 15.50 -19.21 -3.81
C GLU A 13 16.49 -20.37 -3.88
N GLY A 14 16.04 -21.59 -4.12
CA GLY A 14 16.92 -22.73 -4.37
C GLY A 14 17.87 -22.48 -5.54
N TRP A 15 17.35 -21.98 -6.66
CA TRP A 15 18.16 -21.63 -7.83
C TRP A 15 19.14 -20.47 -7.55
N ARG A 16 18.71 -19.43 -6.86
CA ARG A 16 19.53 -18.26 -6.50
C ARG A 16 20.73 -18.63 -5.64
N ASN A 17 20.59 -19.63 -4.77
CA ASN A 17 21.64 -20.08 -3.85
C ASN A 17 22.48 -21.25 -4.41
N THR A 18 22.18 -21.74 -5.61
CA THR A 18 22.96 -22.80 -6.25
C THR A 18 24.08 -22.18 -7.07
N PRO A 19 25.37 -22.58 -6.87
CA PRO A 19 26.46 -22.09 -7.70
C PRO A 19 26.20 -22.35 -9.18
N TYR A 20 26.61 -21.45 -10.02
CA TYR A 20 26.46 -21.62 -11.47
C TYR A 20 27.06 -22.94 -11.91
N CYS A 21 26.21 -23.83 -12.40
CA CYS A 21 26.65 -25.06 -13.03
C CYS A 21 27.20 -24.71 -14.41
N THR A 22 28.48 -24.91 -14.61
CA THR A 22 29.23 -24.46 -15.79
C THR A 22 28.93 -25.29 -17.01
N TYR A 23 27.84 -25.00 -17.69
CA TYR A 23 27.64 -25.51 -19.07
C TYR A 23 28.44 -24.72 -20.11
N SER A 24 28.92 -23.53 -19.77
CA SER A 24 29.73 -22.71 -20.65
C SER A 24 31.14 -22.54 -20.11
N ARG A 25 32.14 -22.95 -20.88
CA ARG A 25 33.57 -22.70 -20.57
C ARG A 25 33.87 -21.21 -20.34
N LYS A 26 33.04 -20.32 -20.83
CA LYS A 26 33.13 -18.86 -20.65
C LYS A 26 32.95 -18.44 -19.18
N TYR A 27 32.28 -19.26 -18.38
CA TYR A 27 31.96 -18.99 -16.98
C TYR A 27 32.63 -19.98 -16.02
N ALA A 28 33.60 -20.77 -16.50
CA ALA A 28 34.26 -21.82 -15.72
C ALA A 28 34.93 -21.32 -14.43
N ASN A 29 35.20 -20.03 -14.30
CA ASN A 29 35.83 -19.41 -13.14
C ASN A 29 34.83 -18.69 -12.20
N ILE A 30 33.54 -18.74 -12.46
CA ILE A 30 32.53 -18.12 -11.61
C ILE A 30 32.13 -19.14 -10.53
N THR A 31 32.60 -18.93 -9.32
CA THR A 31 32.26 -19.72 -8.14
C THR A 31 31.09 -19.11 -7.37
N GLU A 32 30.68 -17.90 -7.73
CA GLU A 32 29.64 -17.13 -7.07
C GLU A 32 28.24 -17.63 -7.44
N THR A 33 27.34 -17.58 -6.47
CA THR A 33 25.93 -17.88 -6.71
C THR A 33 25.24 -16.73 -7.48
N PRO A 34 24.12 -16.97 -8.17
CA PRO A 34 23.33 -15.90 -8.79
C PRO A 34 22.94 -14.81 -7.80
N LYS A 35 22.70 -15.17 -6.54
CA LYS A 35 22.38 -14.23 -5.47
C LYS A 35 23.55 -13.28 -5.16
N GLU A 36 24.75 -13.84 -4.99
CA GLU A 36 25.96 -13.05 -4.72
C GLU A 36 26.31 -12.10 -5.86
N LEU A 37 26.17 -12.57 -7.11
CA LEU A 37 26.38 -11.72 -8.28
C LEU A 37 25.34 -10.59 -8.36
N HIS A 38 24.09 -10.90 -8.06
CA HIS A 38 23.02 -9.90 -8.01
C HIS A 38 23.27 -8.86 -6.90
N GLU A 39 23.63 -9.30 -5.70
CA GLU A 39 23.93 -8.41 -4.58
C GLU A 39 25.13 -7.49 -4.88
N LYS A 40 26.16 -8.00 -5.54
CA LYS A 40 27.30 -7.19 -6.00
C LYS A 40 26.90 -6.14 -7.04
N ALA A 41 26.07 -6.52 -8.01
CA ALA A 41 25.55 -5.62 -9.02
C ALA A 41 24.61 -4.55 -8.43
N MET A 42 23.78 -4.94 -7.47
CA MET A 42 22.83 -4.04 -6.80
C MET A 42 23.55 -2.97 -5.96
N LYS A 43 24.70 -3.27 -5.31
CA LYS A 43 25.43 -2.27 -4.53
C LYS A 43 25.76 -0.99 -5.31
N ASN A 44 25.91 -1.09 -6.63
CA ASN A 44 26.30 0.02 -7.48
C ASN A 44 25.15 0.63 -8.29
N ASN A 45 23.99 -0.04 -8.35
CA ASN A 45 22.88 0.29 -9.25
C ASN A 45 21.51 0.30 -8.57
N VAL A 46 21.45 0.53 -7.24
CA VAL A 46 20.18 0.67 -6.56
C VAL A 46 19.52 1.98 -6.98
N ILE A 47 18.44 1.90 -7.71
CA ILE A 47 17.53 3.01 -7.95
C ILE A 47 16.47 2.96 -6.86
N ASP A 48 16.41 3.99 -6.07
CA ASP A 48 15.35 4.13 -5.09
C ASP A 48 14.02 4.37 -5.81
N VAL A 49 13.17 3.36 -5.85
CA VAL A 49 11.90 3.43 -6.55
C VAL A 49 10.79 3.70 -5.55
N ASN A 50 10.09 4.80 -5.75
CA ASN A 50 8.92 5.13 -4.93
C ASN A 50 7.87 4.00 -4.99
N PRO A 51 7.48 3.41 -3.84
CA PRO A 51 6.51 2.31 -3.80
C PRO A 51 5.19 2.60 -4.50
N ALA A 52 4.71 3.85 -4.46
CA ALA A 52 3.52 4.27 -5.17
C ALA A 52 3.65 4.08 -6.69
N ARG A 53 4.83 4.37 -7.29
CA ARG A 53 5.05 4.13 -8.73
C ARG A 53 5.03 2.66 -9.09
N ILE A 54 5.58 1.80 -8.22
CA ILE A 54 5.50 0.34 -8.39
C ILE A 54 4.05 -0.10 -8.36
N SER A 55 3.28 0.41 -7.42
CA SER A 55 1.86 0.07 -7.29
C SER A 55 1.05 0.47 -8.53
N MET A 56 1.36 1.60 -9.13
CA MET A 56 0.72 2.04 -10.37
C MET A 56 0.93 1.07 -11.55
N LEU A 57 2.11 0.44 -11.62
CA LEU A 57 2.49 -0.45 -12.73
C LEU A 57 1.98 -1.89 -12.53
N PHE A 58 2.04 -2.41 -11.31
CA PHE A 58 1.86 -3.84 -11.05
C PHE A 58 0.60 -4.19 -10.26
N HIS A 59 0.02 -3.23 -9.54
CA HIS A 59 -1.17 -3.48 -8.72
C HIS A 59 -2.47 -3.38 -9.53
N ARG A 60 -3.51 -4.03 -9.03
CA ARG A 60 -4.87 -3.89 -9.57
C ARG A 60 -5.41 -2.50 -9.26
N LYS A 61 -6.28 -2.02 -10.14
CA LYS A 61 -6.90 -0.69 -10.05
C LYS A 61 -8.39 -0.80 -9.85
N LYS A 62 -8.94 0.05 -9.00
CA LYS A 62 -10.39 0.16 -8.79
C LYS A 62 -10.78 1.61 -8.53
N GLU A 63 -11.86 2.08 -9.16
CA GLU A 63 -12.46 3.36 -8.78
C GLU A 63 -13.23 3.22 -7.46
N ILE A 64 -13.03 4.18 -6.59
CA ILE A 64 -13.69 4.29 -5.29
C ILE A 64 -14.16 5.73 -5.06
N THR A 65 -15.09 5.91 -4.13
CA THR A 65 -15.49 7.25 -3.67
C THR A 65 -15.00 7.46 -2.24
N LEU A 66 -14.26 8.54 -2.01
CA LEU A 66 -13.73 8.88 -0.70
C LEU A 66 -14.86 9.43 0.19
N LYS A 67 -14.97 8.90 1.41
CA LYS A 67 -15.92 9.38 2.42
C LYS A 67 -15.33 10.54 3.24
N ASN A 68 -16.22 11.32 3.83
CA ASN A 68 -15.87 12.55 4.58
C ASN A 68 -14.99 12.36 5.83
N ASN A 69 -14.81 11.13 6.28
CA ASN A 69 -13.94 10.78 7.40
C ASN A 69 -12.60 10.13 6.96
N GLY A 70 -12.31 10.15 5.65
CA GLY A 70 -11.14 9.48 5.09
C GLY A 70 -11.21 7.95 5.16
N LEU A 71 -12.40 7.38 5.35
CA LEU A 71 -12.61 5.94 5.34
C LEU A 71 -12.99 5.49 3.93
N ILE A 72 -12.34 4.44 3.48
CA ILE A 72 -12.60 3.76 2.21
C ILE A 72 -13.20 2.40 2.53
N ARG A 73 -14.39 2.13 1.99
CA ARG A 73 -14.99 0.80 1.99
C ARG A 73 -14.94 0.26 0.58
N THR A 74 -14.34 -0.90 0.41
CA THR A 74 -14.21 -1.55 -0.89
C THR A 74 -14.34 -3.07 -0.75
N GLU A 75 -14.76 -3.70 -1.83
CA GLU A 75 -14.80 -5.16 -1.95
C GLU A 75 -13.69 -5.61 -2.88
N ILE A 76 -12.86 -6.55 -2.44
CA ILE A 76 -11.78 -7.16 -3.23
C ILE A 76 -11.99 -8.68 -3.16
N ASP A 77 -12.14 -9.34 -4.30
CA ASP A 77 -12.35 -10.79 -4.42
C ASP A 77 -13.46 -11.34 -3.49
N ARG A 78 -14.61 -10.63 -3.41
CA ARG A 78 -15.79 -10.93 -2.59
C ARG A 78 -15.59 -10.75 -1.07
N ALA A 79 -14.44 -10.24 -0.64
CA ALA A 79 -14.17 -9.86 0.74
C ALA A 79 -14.25 -8.33 0.89
N GLU A 80 -14.84 -7.89 1.99
CA GLU A 80 -14.99 -6.47 2.29
C GLU A 80 -13.79 -5.97 3.08
N PHE A 81 -13.16 -4.88 2.59
CA PHE A 81 -12.01 -4.25 3.21
C PHE A 81 -12.32 -2.79 3.55
N TYR A 82 -11.74 -2.34 4.64
CA TYR A 82 -11.81 -0.96 5.09
C TYR A 82 -10.40 -0.39 5.18
N TYR A 83 -10.19 0.75 4.54
CA TYR A 83 -8.92 1.47 4.61
C TYR A 83 -9.14 2.85 5.17
N GLN A 84 -8.11 3.39 5.77
CA GLN A 84 -8.17 4.67 6.44
C GLN A 84 -6.98 5.53 6.03
N LEU A 85 -7.24 6.79 5.65
CA LEU A 85 -6.22 7.79 5.39
C LEU A 85 -5.63 8.28 6.71
N SER A 86 -4.39 8.75 6.68
CA SER A 86 -3.79 9.44 7.83
C SER A 86 -4.55 10.74 8.15
N VAL A 87 -4.46 11.20 9.39
CA VAL A 87 -4.93 12.53 9.79
C VAL A 87 -4.11 13.62 9.09
N ASP A 88 -2.86 13.32 8.76
CA ASP A 88 -1.97 14.25 8.08
C ASP A 88 -2.38 14.48 6.61
N ASP A 89 -3.17 13.57 6.03
CA ASP A 89 -3.77 13.73 4.70
C ASP A 89 -5.10 14.51 4.71
N PHE A 90 -5.30 15.37 5.71
CA PHE A 90 -6.54 16.14 5.88
C PHE A 90 -6.94 16.93 4.63
N ASP A 91 -5.98 17.54 3.95
CA ASP A 91 -6.22 18.31 2.73
C ASP A 91 -6.78 17.43 1.62
N ILE A 92 -6.32 16.18 1.52
CA ILE A 92 -6.83 15.19 0.57
C ILE A 92 -8.26 14.79 0.96
N ILE A 93 -8.50 14.53 2.24
CA ILE A 93 -9.85 14.21 2.73
C ILE A 93 -10.80 15.35 2.40
N ALA A 94 -10.43 16.61 2.67
CA ALA A 94 -11.25 17.78 2.45
C ALA A 94 -11.56 18.01 0.95
N ASN A 95 -10.52 17.91 0.11
CA ASN A 95 -10.63 18.22 -1.32
C ASN A 95 -11.28 17.11 -2.17
N TYR A 96 -11.17 15.84 -1.72
CA TYR A 96 -11.61 14.67 -2.49
C TYR A 96 -12.82 13.94 -1.89
N THR A 97 -13.35 14.40 -0.76
CA THR A 97 -14.60 13.85 -0.21
C THR A 97 -15.72 13.90 -1.25
N GLY A 98 -16.38 12.77 -1.47
CA GLY A 98 -17.45 12.61 -2.44
C GLY A 98 -16.97 12.48 -3.89
N LYS A 99 -15.68 12.68 -4.18
CA LYS A 99 -15.11 12.51 -5.51
C LYS A 99 -14.67 11.08 -5.76
N LYS A 100 -14.65 10.70 -7.03
CA LYS A 100 -14.07 9.44 -7.49
C LYS A 100 -12.55 9.57 -7.54
N VAL A 101 -11.86 8.60 -6.95
CA VAL A 101 -10.41 8.44 -7.01
C VAL A 101 -10.08 7.01 -7.43
N VAL A 102 -8.90 6.80 -7.98
CA VAL A 102 -8.41 5.46 -8.33
C VAL A 102 -7.61 4.93 -7.17
N MET A 103 -7.94 3.73 -6.74
CA MET A 103 -7.20 2.98 -5.71
C MET A 103 -6.40 1.87 -6.40
N THR A 104 -5.11 1.77 -6.08
CA THR A 104 -4.27 0.62 -6.46
C THR A 104 -4.00 -0.24 -5.24
N PHE A 105 -4.09 -1.57 -5.42
CA PHE A 105 -3.92 -2.53 -4.34
C PHE A 105 -3.24 -3.80 -4.84
N ASP A 106 -2.45 -4.40 -3.97
CA ASP A 106 -1.88 -5.73 -4.17
C ASP A 106 -2.84 -6.78 -3.62
N VAL A 107 -3.15 -7.79 -4.42
CA VAL A 107 -4.02 -8.91 -4.02
C VAL A 107 -3.36 -9.80 -2.96
N LEU A 108 -2.03 -9.86 -2.97
CA LEU A 108 -1.24 -10.68 -2.05
C LEU A 108 -0.92 -9.97 -0.74
N SER A 109 -0.91 -8.63 -0.76
CA SER A 109 -0.62 -7.80 0.41
C SER A 109 -1.55 -6.60 0.45
N SER A 110 -2.72 -6.79 1.04
CA SER A 110 -3.78 -5.76 1.08
C SER A 110 -3.67 -4.81 2.28
N ASN A 111 -2.53 -4.75 2.98
CA ASN A 111 -2.39 -3.91 4.18
C ASN A 111 -2.33 -2.41 3.86
N THR A 112 -1.80 -2.06 2.69
CA THR A 112 -1.65 -0.68 2.23
C THR A 112 -2.17 -0.54 0.81
N VAL A 113 -2.89 0.52 0.54
CA VAL A 113 -3.37 0.88 -0.80
C VAL A 113 -2.97 2.31 -1.12
N TYR A 114 -2.79 2.61 -2.41
CA TYR A 114 -2.42 3.94 -2.86
C TYR A 114 -3.59 4.57 -3.60
N LEU A 115 -3.82 5.87 -3.35
CA LEU A 115 -4.86 6.64 -3.99
C LEU A 115 -4.27 7.57 -5.05
N TRP A 116 -5.00 7.73 -6.13
CA TRP A 116 -4.60 8.48 -7.31
C TRP A 116 -5.74 9.35 -7.81
N GLU A 117 -5.41 10.53 -8.24
CA GLU A 117 -6.31 11.35 -9.04
C GLU A 117 -6.15 10.99 -10.53
N ALA A 118 -7.27 10.84 -11.22
CA ALA A 118 -7.28 10.55 -12.65
C ALA A 118 -7.43 11.83 -13.46
N HIS A 119 -6.43 12.15 -14.28
CA HIS A 119 -6.46 13.22 -15.28
C HIS A 119 -6.39 12.60 -16.68
N GLY A 120 -7.53 12.19 -17.21
CA GLY A 120 -7.57 11.42 -18.46
C GLY A 120 -6.81 10.09 -18.30
N ASN A 121 -5.72 9.91 -19.05
CA ASN A 121 -4.89 8.71 -18.97
C ASN A 121 -3.76 8.79 -17.94
N LEU A 122 -3.59 9.94 -17.27
CA LEU A 122 -2.58 10.12 -16.25
C LEU A 122 -3.15 9.87 -14.87
N LEU A 123 -2.36 9.21 -14.02
CA LEU A 123 -2.63 9.03 -12.60
C LEU A 123 -1.61 9.84 -11.80
N VAL A 124 -2.12 10.77 -11.01
CA VAL A 124 -1.31 11.60 -10.10
C VAL A 124 -1.44 11.02 -8.69
N PRO A 125 -0.33 10.72 -8.00
CA PRO A 125 -0.39 10.16 -6.65
C PRO A 125 -0.97 11.17 -5.68
N LEU A 126 -1.89 10.72 -4.82
CA LEU A 126 -2.49 11.52 -3.75
C LEU A 126 -1.86 11.16 -2.40
N CYS A 127 -2.14 9.96 -1.91
CA CYS A 127 -1.69 9.46 -0.61
C CYS A 127 -1.75 7.95 -0.56
N GLU A 128 -1.31 7.40 0.56
CA GLU A 128 -1.53 6.00 0.93
C GLU A 128 -2.65 5.89 1.97
N ALA A 129 -3.32 4.75 1.98
CA ALA A 129 -4.29 4.42 3.01
C ALA A 129 -3.99 3.04 3.57
N GLN A 130 -4.12 2.88 4.88
CA GLN A 130 -3.80 1.64 5.56
C GLN A 130 -5.04 0.85 5.91
N LEU A 131 -4.91 -0.46 5.93
CA LEU A 131 -5.99 -1.36 6.31
C LEU A 131 -6.48 -1.01 7.72
N PHE A 132 -7.78 -0.83 7.83
CA PHE A 132 -8.46 -0.53 9.08
C PHE A 132 -9.32 -1.74 9.49
N GLU A 133 -8.96 -2.36 10.60
CA GLU A 133 -9.79 -3.40 11.20
C GLU A 133 -10.98 -2.79 11.92
N GLN A 134 -12.18 -3.28 11.61
CA GLN A 134 -13.39 -2.84 12.32
C GLN A 134 -13.31 -3.23 13.81
N ILE A 135 -13.44 -2.25 14.67
CA ILE A 135 -13.44 -2.43 16.12
C ILE A 135 -14.87 -2.68 16.58
N GLN A 136 -15.10 -3.80 17.27
CA GLN A 136 -16.41 -4.07 17.87
C GLN A 136 -16.61 -3.18 19.09
N ARG A 137 -17.78 -2.51 19.19
CA ARG A 137 -18.11 -1.61 20.30
C ARG A 137 -18.15 -2.30 21.67
N HIS A 138 -18.33 -3.60 21.70
CA HIS A 138 -18.46 -4.44 22.91
C HIS A 138 -17.41 -5.57 22.91
N GLY A 139 -16.26 -5.34 22.33
CA GLY A 139 -15.14 -6.30 22.30
C GLY A 139 -14.36 -6.38 23.60
N PRO A 140 -13.41 -7.33 23.69
CA PRO A 140 -12.55 -7.50 24.84
C PRO A 140 -11.73 -6.23 25.16
N THR A 141 -11.23 -6.13 26.39
CA THR A 141 -10.52 -4.94 26.92
C THR A 141 -9.38 -4.43 26.02
N ALA A 142 -8.74 -5.33 25.26
CA ALA A 142 -7.70 -4.96 24.28
C ALA A 142 -8.22 -4.08 23.13
N GLU A 143 -9.51 -4.15 22.79
CA GLU A 143 -10.11 -3.32 21.74
C GLU A 143 -10.51 -1.92 22.25
N LEU A 144 -10.62 -1.74 23.57
CA LEU A 144 -10.98 -0.45 24.15
C LEU A 144 -9.90 0.62 23.88
N GLY A 145 -8.62 0.23 23.86
CA GLY A 145 -7.51 1.10 23.46
C GLY A 145 -7.68 1.60 22.03
N ARG A 146 -7.91 0.69 21.09
CA ARG A 146 -8.16 1.00 19.69
C ARG A 146 -9.39 1.88 19.47
N LEU A 147 -10.44 1.66 20.27
CA LEU A 147 -11.64 2.49 20.25
C LEU A 147 -11.34 3.93 20.73
N SER A 148 -10.49 4.09 21.74
CA SER A 148 -10.07 5.41 22.22
C SER A 148 -9.24 6.15 21.16
N GLU A 149 -8.34 5.47 20.47
CA GLU A 149 -7.54 6.01 19.36
C GLU A 149 -8.42 6.45 18.18
N ALA A 150 -9.39 5.62 17.80
CA ALA A 150 -10.34 5.95 16.73
C ALA A 150 -11.16 7.22 17.08
N ARG A 151 -11.61 7.35 18.33
CA ARG A 151 -12.32 8.54 18.81
C ARG A 151 -11.42 9.77 18.88
N ALA A 152 -10.17 9.62 19.31
CA ALA A 152 -9.21 10.71 19.34
C ALA A 152 -8.95 11.24 17.93
N ARG A 153 -8.79 10.34 16.97
CA ARG A 153 -8.63 10.68 15.56
C ARG A 153 -9.85 11.41 15.00
N GLU A 154 -11.06 10.94 15.28
CA GLU A 154 -12.29 11.58 14.81
C GLU A 154 -12.41 13.01 15.37
N LYS A 155 -12.08 13.22 16.65
CA LYS A 155 -12.02 14.55 17.25
C LYS A 155 -10.99 15.45 16.58
N GLU A 156 -9.81 14.92 16.26
CA GLU A 156 -8.77 15.70 15.60
C GLU A 156 -9.18 16.11 14.18
N LEU A 157 -9.80 15.21 13.40
CA LEU A 157 -10.36 15.54 12.10
C LEU A 157 -11.45 16.62 12.20
N GLN A 158 -12.33 16.52 13.20
CA GLN A 158 -13.37 17.51 13.44
C GLN A 158 -12.77 18.88 13.79
N ARG A 159 -11.80 18.92 14.66
CA ARG A 159 -11.09 20.15 15.02
C ARG A 159 -10.39 20.82 13.83
N ARG A 160 -9.75 20.03 12.97
CA ARG A 160 -9.13 20.55 11.73
C ARG A 160 -10.18 21.12 10.77
N LYS A 161 -11.33 20.45 10.61
CA LYS A 161 -12.46 21.00 9.82
C LYS A 161 -12.97 22.31 10.36
N GLU A 162 -13.15 22.44 11.66
CA GLU A 162 -13.59 23.67 12.31
C GLU A 162 -12.59 24.81 12.14
N ALA A 163 -11.30 24.51 12.28
CA ALA A 163 -10.24 25.49 12.07
C ALA A 163 -10.18 25.99 10.62
N GLU A 164 -10.40 25.11 9.65
CA GLU A 164 -10.42 25.48 8.23
C GLU A 164 -11.64 26.32 7.88
N LEU A 165 -12.83 25.97 8.42
CA LEU A 165 -14.03 26.77 8.28
C LEU A 165 -13.84 28.18 8.87
N GLN A 166 -13.20 28.32 10.02
CA GLN A 166 -12.90 29.61 10.63
C GLN A 166 -11.97 30.45 9.73
N ARG A 167 -10.96 29.83 9.09
CA ARG A 167 -10.08 30.53 8.15
C ARG A 167 -10.79 31.05 6.91
N LEU A 168 -11.80 30.30 6.42
CA LEU A 168 -12.55 30.68 5.22
C LEU A 168 -13.61 31.73 5.51
N THR A 169 -13.99 31.95 6.77
CA THR A 169 -15.01 32.90 7.19
C THR A 169 -14.46 34.19 7.80
N ALA A 170 -13.13 34.26 8.00
CA ALA A 170 -12.41 35.46 8.49
C ALA A 170 -11.90 36.29 7.31
#